data_c60cbe11a61706bc111e4585622bc1bf
#
_entry.id   c60cbe11a61706bc111e4585622bc1bf
#
_cell.length_a   1.000
_cell.length_b   1.000
_cell.length_c   1.000
_cell.angle_alpha   90.00
_cell.angle_beta   90.00
_cell.angle_gamma   90.00
#
_symmetry.space_group_name_H-M   'P 1'
#
loop_
_entity.id
_entity.type
_entity.pdbx_description
1 polymer ?
#
loop_
_entity_poly.entity_id
_entity_poly.type
_entity_poly.pdbx_seq_one_letter_code
_entity_poly.pdbx_strand_id
1 'polypeptide(L)'
;MSSPKRPSRPRSGAEALPALGRLGRSVNLVRQVEQVLRTALAEGHFPSDRLPTERTLGEQLGVSRETVRRATEVLQREGLLVKFRSKGTFVASESPGLRLAPIASTLLGYVQIDFRDVQGGNDISNRAIGGLMLQGASEAAGQAGFQLAVQHAIPTQVGPVFEQFRQSVRLRGVIFTDGAEEKFLRRVAGLGLPLVLLDHEFHLARMSSVRDDSFEAGRLAVKHLAELGHQRIAYALWSRPESNPWRLQGYRQGLRDARLPRRRVWELPVSLTQAGARQAVQSFLGLVPRPTALICFNNTLADMVIEELRRRGVSVPDEVSVMGGGGEEVSGLTCHQIDWYQMGRHAVRILAGSLSALSEPAPEHHLAPPILRLGRTTGSPSAKGK
;
A
#
# COMPACT_ATOMS: atom_id res chain seq x y z
N MET A 1 -74.99 -18.06 35.85
CA MET A 1 -74.45 -17.60 34.55
C MET A 1 -73.13 -16.86 34.80
N SER A 2 -72.06 -17.60 34.66
CA SER A 2 -70.69 -17.11 34.96
C SER A 2 -69.99 -16.72 33.64
N SER A 3 -69.55 -15.49 33.55
CA SER A 3 -68.77 -14.96 32.40
C SER A 3 -67.36 -15.56 32.35
N PRO A 4 -66.79 -15.87 31.17
CA PRO A 4 -65.48 -16.44 31.08
C PRO A 4 -64.41 -15.36 31.24
N LYS A 5 -63.40 -15.67 32.09
CA LYS A 5 -62.16 -14.89 32.24
C LYS A 5 -61.36 -14.90 30.94
N ARG A 6 -60.95 -13.70 30.45
CA ARG A 6 -59.94 -13.54 29.37
C ARG A 6 -58.58 -14.12 29.80
N PRO A 7 -57.88 -14.83 28.91
CA PRO A 7 -56.53 -15.30 29.19
C PRO A 7 -55.57 -14.09 29.27
N SER A 8 -54.75 -14.08 30.29
CA SER A 8 -53.62 -13.11 30.49
C SER A 8 -52.60 -13.30 29.38
N ARG A 9 -52.26 -12.17 28.70
CA ARG A 9 -51.12 -12.12 27.77
C ARG A 9 -49.83 -12.53 28.49
N PRO A 10 -48.96 -13.33 27.87
CA PRO A 10 -47.65 -13.61 28.44
C PRO A 10 -46.81 -12.34 28.43
N ARG A 11 -46.20 -12.04 29.56
CA ARG A 11 -45.20 -10.97 29.70
C ARG A 11 -44.06 -11.32 28.76
N SER A 12 -43.70 -10.41 27.84
CA SER A 12 -42.54 -10.56 26.97
C SER A 12 -41.29 -10.71 27.82
N GLY A 13 -40.76 -11.92 27.87
CA GLY A 13 -39.43 -12.20 28.36
C GLY A 13 -38.45 -11.41 27.50
N ALA A 14 -37.75 -10.47 28.10
CA ALA A 14 -36.55 -9.91 27.49
C ALA A 14 -35.52 -11.04 27.47
N GLU A 15 -35.40 -11.76 26.36
CA GLU A 15 -34.29 -12.66 26.14
C GLU A 15 -33.00 -11.86 26.23
N ALA A 16 -32.18 -12.18 27.24
CA ALA A 16 -30.88 -11.59 27.41
C ALA A 16 -30.01 -12.01 26.23
N LEU A 17 -29.51 -11.03 25.50
CA LEU A 17 -28.42 -11.28 24.56
C LEU A 17 -27.28 -12.02 25.30
N PRO A 18 -26.62 -13.02 24.67
CA PRO A 18 -25.45 -13.65 25.25
C PRO A 18 -24.46 -12.52 25.63
N ALA A 19 -23.85 -12.64 26.81
CA ALA A 19 -23.14 -11.58 27.51
C ALA A 19 -22.16 -10.80 26.59
N LEU A 20 -22.64 -9.74 25.98
CA LEU A 20 -21.80 -8.75 25.32
C LEU A 20 -21.02 -8.04 26.43
N GLY A 21 -19.70 -8.30 26.51
CA GLY A 21 -18.86 -7.77 27.57
C GLY A 21 -18.92 -6.25 27.64
N ARG A 22 -18.80 -5.68 28.86
CA ARG A 22 -18.73 -4.22 29.02
C ARG A 22 -17.51 -3.67 28.28
N LEU A 23 -17.72 -2.64 27.47
CA LEU A 23 -16.66 -1.97 26.71
C LEU A 23 -15.82 -1.09 27.64
N GLY A 24 -14.48 -1.19 27.52
CA GLY A 24 -13.55 -0.34 28.25
C GLY A 24 -13.56 1.12 27.77
N ARG A 25 -13.06 2.05 28.60
CA ARG A 25 -12.90 3.46 28.20
C ARG A 25 -11.83 3.59 27.11
N SER A 26 -12.24 3.76 25.85
CA SER A 26 -11.38 4.08 24.73
C SER A 26 -11.92 5.22 23.89
N VAL A 27 -11.05 5.85 23.13
CA VAL A 27 -11.30 7.08 22.33
C VAL A 27 -12.36 6.88 21.23
N ASN A 28 -12.81 5.65 20.91
CA ASN A 28 -13.80 5.40 19.86
C ASN A 28 -14.87 4.36 20.25
N LEU A 29 -15.67 4.67 21.29
CA LEU A 29 -16.75 3.83 21.77
C LEU A 29 -17.84 3.56 20.71
N VAL A 30 -18.08 4.48 19.79
CA VAL A 30 -19.05 4.30 18.70
C VAL A 30 -18.63 3.12 17.81
N ARG A 31 -17.37 3.05 17.45
CA ARG A 31 -16.82 1.98 16.59
C ARG A 31 -16.81 0.61 17.29
N GLN A 32 -16.58 0.60 18.59
CA GLN A 32 -16.66 -0.64 19.38
C GLN A 32 -18.09 -1.17 19.44
N VAL A 33 -19.08 -0.30 19.71
CA VAL A 33 -20.50 -0.66 19.70
C VAL A 33 -20.92 -1.14 18.32
N GLU A 34 -20.50 -0.45 17.26
CA GLU A 34 -20.73 -0.86 15.88
C GLU A 34 -20.23 -2.27 15.61
N GLN A 35 -18.98 -2.57 16.01
CA GLN A 35 -18.37 -3.90 15.79
C GLN A 35 -19.10 -5.00 16.56
N VAL A 36 -19.44 -4.76 17.83
CA VAL A 36 -20.20 -5.70 18.65
C VAL A 36 -21.57 -5.98 18.05
N LEU A 37 -22.30 -4.94 17.63
CA LEU A 37 -23.61 -5.13 16.99
C LEU A 37 -23.48 -5.86 15.65
N ARG A 38 -22.44 -5.58 14.87
CA ARG A 38 -22.17 -6.26 13.60
C ARG A 38 -21.92 -7.76 13.79
N THR A 39 -21.10 -8.14 14.78
CA THR A 39 -20.88 -9.54 15.13
C THR A 39 -22.18 -10.21 15.56
N ALA A 40 -22.96 -9.57 16.45
CA ALA A 40 -24.24 -10.11 16.92
C ALA A 40 -25.27 -10.26 15.79
N LEU A 41 -25.25 -9.37 14.78
CA LEU A 41 -26.08 -9.49 13.58
C LEU A 41 -25.65 -10.68 12.71
N ALA A 42 -24.35 -10.85 12.51
CA ALA A 42 -23.79 -11.97 11.71
C ALA A 42 -24.04 -13.33 12.35
N GLU A 43 -24.01 -13.40 13.68
CA GLU A 43 -24.25 -14.62 14.46
C GLU A 43 -25.76 -14.91 14.71
N GLY A 44 -26.65 -14.02 14.21
CA GLY A 44 -28.10 -14.23 14.32
C GLY A 44 -28.65 -14.07 15.75
N HIS A 45 -28.01 -13.28 16.60
CA HIS A 45 -28.41 -13.10 18.01
C HIS A 45 -29.70 -12.30 18.19
N PHE A 46 -30.40 -11.94 17.11
CA PHE A 46 -31.68 -11.23 17.13
C PHE A 46 -32.80 -12.08 16.53
N PRO A 47 -33.32 -13.09 17.25
CA PRO A 47 -34.23 -14.12 16.69
C PRO A 47 -35.57 -13.55 16.19
N SER A 48 -35.95 -12.36 16.62
CA SER A 48 -37.14 -11.65 16.15
C SER A 48 -36.86 -10.58 15.10
N ASP A 49 -35.66 -10.56 14.53
CA ASP A 49 -35.15 -9.51 13.63
C ASP A 49 -35.26 -8.09 14.19
N ARG A 50 -35.55 -7.95 15.50
CA ARG A 50 -35.72 -6.66 16.18
C ARG A 50 -34.62 -6.43 17.20
N LEU A 51 -33.92 -5.30 17.07
CA LEU A 51 -32.93 -4.89 18.04
C LEU A 51 -33.58 -4.42 19.34
N PRO A 52 -32.96 -4.65 20.52
CA PRO A 52 -33.29 -3.99 21.75
C PRO A 52 -33.26 -2.46 21.59
N THR A 53 -33.92 -1.75 22.49
CA THR A 53 -33.92 -0.27 22.42
C THR A 53 -32.51 0.32 22.63
N GLU A 54 -32.24 1.48 22.05
CA GLU A 54 -30.96 2.21 22.25
C GLU A 54 -30.59 2.34 23.74
N ARG A 55 -31.60 2.48 24.63
CA ARG A 55 -31.43 2.53 26.09
C ARG A 55 -30.96 1.17 26.63
N THR A 56 -31.65 0.11 26.26
CA THR A 56 -31.31 -1.25 26.69
C THR A 56 -29.92 -1.67 26.24
N LEU A 57 -29.57 -1.39 24.98
CA LEU A 57 -28.23 -1.65 24.45
C LEU A 57 -27.16 -0.84 25.16
N GLY A 58 -27.45 0.44 25.49
CA GLY A 58 -26.53 1.27 26.27
C GLY A 58 -26.28 0.72 27.68
N GLU A 59 -27.31 0.24 28.36
CA GLU A 59 -27.19 -0.41 29.67
C GLU A 59 -26.40 -1.70 29.61
N GLN A 60 -26.61 -2.57 28.59
CA GLN A 60 -25.91 -3.83 28.40
C GLN A 60 -24.43 -3.63 28.07
N LEU A 61 -24.10 -2.67 27.19
CA LEU A 61 -22.76 -2.42 26.71
C LEU A 61 -21.95 -1.45 27.63
N GLY A 62 -22.61 -0.83 28.62
CA GLY A 62 -21.98 0.13 29.51
C GLY A 62 -21.62 1.46 28.82
N VAL A 63 -22.38 1.87 27.80
CA VAL A 63 -22.16 3.10 27.03
C VAL A 63 -23.39 4.03 27.04
N SER A 64 -23.18 5.28 26.60
CA SER A 64 -24.29 6.22 26.51
C SER A 64 -25.29 5.83 25.41
N ARG A 65 -26.57 6.17 25.57
CA ARG A 65 -27.59 6.01 24.53
C ARG A 65 -27.17 6.71 23.23
N GLU A 66 -26.53 7.85 23.31
CA GLU A 66 -26.04 8.60 22.16
C GLU A 66 -24.96 7.84 21.39
N THR A 67 -24.05 7.13 22.10
CA THR A 67 -23.05 6.27 21.50
C THR A 67 -23.69 5.14 20.71
N VAL A 68 -24.71 4.47 21.30
CA VAL A 68 -25.47 3.43 20.62
C VAL A 68 -26.22 3.98 19.40
N ARG A 69 -26.85 5.16 19.54
CA ARG A 69 -27.56 5.80 18.42
C ARG A 69 -26.64 6.06 17.24
N ARG A 70 -25.46 6.63 17.48
CA ARG A 70 -24.47 6.86 16.41
C ARG A 70 -24.00 5.56 15.76
N ALA A 71 -23.75 4.53 16.53
CA ALA A 71 -23.37 3.21 15.99
C ALA A 71 -24.50 2.60 15.15
N THR A 72 -25.75 2.64 15.62
CA THR A 72 -26.90 2.15 14.86
C THR A 72 -27.19 2.97 13.61
N GLU A 73 -26.95 4.29 13.62
CA GLU A 73 -27.04 5.14 12.42
C GLU A 73 -26.00 4.77 11.35
N VAL A 74 -24.80 4.33 11.75
CA VAL A 74 -23.82 3.79 10.81
C VAL A 74 -24.34 2.50 10.19
N LEU A 75 -24.81 1.55 11.01
CA LEU A 75 -25.35 0.28 10.53
C LEU A 75 -26.62 0.45 9.67
N GLN A 76 -27.44 1.49 9.93
CA GLN A 76 -28.57 1.85 9.07
C GLN A 76 -28.14 2.41 7.72
N ARG A 77 -27.12 3.28 7.68
CA ARG A 77 -26.56 3.78 6.44
C ARG A 77 -25.91 2.66 5.59
N GLU A 78 -25.42 1.63 6.25
CA GLU A 78 -24.89 0.44 5.60
C GLU A 78 -25.99 -0.55 5.17
N GLY A 79 -27.26 -0.27 5.48
CA GLY A 79 -28.39 -1.14 5.11
C GLY A 79 -28.47 -2.42 5.94
N LEU A 80 -27.73 -2.53 7.05
CA LEU A 80 -27.81 -3.68 7.97
C LEU A 80 -29.00 -3.59 8.91
N LEU A 81 -29.46 -2.36 9.17
CA LEU A 81 -30.60 -2.06 10.04
C LEU A 81 -31.60 -1.15 9.34
N VAL A 82 -32.89 -1.34 9.64
CA VAL A 82 -33.97 -0.45 9.21
C VAL A 82 -34.71 0.07 10.44
N LYS A 83 -34.89 1.39 10.53
CA LYS A 83 -35.63 2.04 11.62
C LYS A 83 -37.03 2.42 11.15
N PHE A 84 -38.04 1.87 11.81
CA PHE A 84 -39.44 2.24 11.60
C PHE A 84 -39.89 3.18 12.70
N ARG A 85 -40.46 4.33 12.32
CA ARG A 85 -41.05 5.26 13.28
C ARG A 85 -42.04 4.51 14.19
N SER A 86 -41.91 4.69 15.50
CA SER A 86 -42.75 4.07 16.55
C SER A 86 -42.73 2.54 16.67
N LYS A 87 -42.03 1.82 15.78
CA LYS A 87 -41.95 0.34 15.82
C LYS A 87 -40.59 -0.18 16.31
N GLY A 88 -39.55 0.60 16.19
CA GLY A 88 -38.19 0.22 16.62
C GLY A 88 -37.19 0.06 15.47
N THR A 89 -36.01 -0.47 15.80
CA THR A 89 -34.94 -0.81 14.82
C THR A 89 -34.96 -2.30 14.58
N PHE A 90 -34.89 -2.69 13.32
CA PHE A 90 -34.97 -4.07 12.87
C PHE A 90 -33.73 -4.42 12.05
N VAL A 91 -33.35 -5.69 12.06
CA VAL A 91 -32.41 -6.23 11.10
C VAL A 91 -33.05 -6.10 9.71
N ALA A 92 -32.32 -5.63 8.72
CA ALA A 92 -32.80 -5.53 7.36
C ALA A 92 -32.97 -6.95 6.81
N SER A 93 -34.16 -7.52 6.93
CA SER A 93 -34.52 -8.79 6.30
C SER A 93 -34.84 -8.53 4.83
N GLU A 94 -34.05 -9.07 3.93
CA GLU A 94 -34.44 -9.16 2.53
C GLU A 94 -35.55 -10.20 2.35
N SER A 95 -36.43 -9.96 1.36
CA SER A 95 -37.56 -10.80 0.97
C SER A 95 -37.21 -12.29 0.89
N PRO A 96 -38.16 -13.21 1.21
CA PRO A 96 -37.90 -14.68 1.21
C PRO A 96 -37.63 -15.17 -0.23
N GLY A 97 -36.35 -15.32 -0.56
CA GLY A 97 -35.99 -15.87 -1.87
C GLY A 97 -34.49 -15.87 -2.16
N LEU A 98 -33.76 -14.93 -1.65
CA LEU A 98 -32.28 -14.90 -1.78
C LEU A 98 -31.67 -14.47 -0.46
N ARG A 99 -31.24 -15.42 0.35
CA ARG A 99 -30.29 -15.12 1.43
C ARG A 99 -28.93 -14.81 0.81
N LEU A 100 -28.79 -13.65 0.22
CA LEU A 100 -27.49 -13.01 0.16
C LEU A 100 -27.21 -12.57 1.60
N ALA A 101 -26.17 -13.12 2.21
CA ALA A 101 -25.65 -12.63 3.48
C ALA A 101 -25.60 -11.10 3.39
N PRO A 102 -25.96 -10.34 4.47
CA PRO A 102 -25.84 -8.88 4.42
C PRO A 102 -24.46 -8.58 3.91
N ILE A 103 -24.36 -7.89 2.78
CA ILE A 103 -23.09 -7.48 2.21
C ILE A 103 -22.56 -6.41 3.14
N ALA A 104 -22.00 -6.84 4.29
CA ALA A 104 -20.97 -6.05 4.94
C ALA A 104 -20.00 -5.78 3.81
N SER A 105 -19.83 -4.51 3.41
CA SER A 105 -18.94 -4.20 2.31
C SER A 105 -17.61 -4.91 2.56
N THR A 106 -17.30 -5.91 1.75
CA THR A 106 -16.04 -6.64 1.79
C THR A 106 -15.03 -5.99 0.84
N LEU A 107 -15.34 -4.77 0.36
CA LEU A 107 -14.52 -4.08 -0.62
C LEU A 107 -13.40 -3.28 0.04
N LEU A 108 -12.17 -3.59 -0.37
CA LEU A 108 -11.00 -2.73 -0.19
C LEU A 108 -10.75 -1.95 -1.47
N GLY A 109 -10.48 -0.67 -1.35
CA GLY A 109 -10.07 0.14 -2.49
C GLY A 109 -8.57 -0.02 -2.78
N TYR A 110 -8.21 -0.07 -4.04
CA TYR A 110 -6.84 0.00 -4.51
C TYR A 110 -6.75 1.10 -5.57
N VAL A 111 -6.10 2.19 -5.24
CA VAL A 111 -5.93 3.33 -6.16
C VAL A 111 -4.51 3.27 -6.70
N GLN A 112 -4.42 2.81 -7.95
CA GLN A 112 -3.15 2.78 -8.68
C GLN A 112 -2.93 4.10 -9.39
N ILE A 113 -1.82 4.77 -9.09
CA ILE A 113 -1.48 6.06 -9.67
C ILE A 113 -0.42 5.85 -10.74
N ASP A 114 -0.76 6.28 -11.96
CA ASP A 114 0.07 6.14 -13.16
C ASP A 114 0.74 7.46 -13.51
N PHE A 115 2.06 7.45 -13.68
CA PHE A 115 2.85 8.64 -14.05
C PHE A 115 2.96 8.86 -15.57
N ARG A 116 2.17 8.20 -16.39
CA ARG A 116 2.30 8.18 -17.86
C ARG A 116 2.33 9.57 -18.51
N ASP A 117 1.54 10.49 -17.99
CA ASP A 117 1.38 11.82 -18.60
C ASP A 117 2.45 12.83 -18.19
N VAL A 118 3.27 12.49 -17.17
CA VAL A 118 4.25 13.43 -16.60
C VAL A 118 5.59 13.41 -17.35
N GLN A 119 5.85 12.40 -18.19
CA GLN A 119 7.18 12.21 -18.80
C GLN A 119 7.20 11.89 -20.30
N GLY A 120 6.06 11.78 -20.97
CA GLY A 120 6.03 11.50 -22.43
C GLY A 120 6.65 10.14 -22.83
N GLY A 121 6.89 9.24 -21.87
CA GLY A 121 7.52 7.95 -22.08
C GLY A 121 6.61 6.79 -21.63
N ASN A 122 6.60 5.71 -22.43
CA ASN A 122 6.05 4.43 -21.99
C ASN A 122 6.92 3.90 -20.85
N ASP A 123 6.57 4.21 -19.61
CA ASP A 123 7.25 3.61 -18.45
C ASP A 123 6.69 2.19 -18.22
N ILE A 124 7.25 1.24 -18.99
CA ILE A 124 6.90 -0.18 -18.93
C ILE A 124 7.20 -0.72 -17.53
N SER A 125 8.31 -0.28 -16.91
CA SER A 125 8.75 -0.73 -15.59
C SER A 125 7.70 -0.50 -14.51
N ASN A 126 7.10 0.69 -14.46
CA ASN A 126 6.09 1.02 -13.46
C ASN A 126 4.81 0.19 -13.61
N ARG A 127 4.48 -0.21 -14.84
CA ARG A 127 3.31 -1.09 -15.08
C ARG A 127 3.52 -2.50 -14.57
N ALA A 128 4.69 -3.07 -14.80
CA ALA A 128 4.97 -4.42 -14.31
C ALA A 128 5.08 -4.46 -12.79
N ILE A 129 5.77 -3.50 -12.17
CA ILE A 129 5.83 -3.35 -10.72
C ILE A 129 4.43 -3.20 -10.14
N GLY A 130 3.64 -2.26 -10.68
CA GLY A 130 2.25 -2.05 -10.27
C GLY A 130 1.39 -3.30 -10.43
N GLY A 131 1.59 -4.07 -11.50
CA GLY A 131 0.93 -5.35 -11.75
C GLY A 131 1.24 -6.41 -10.69
N LEU A 132 2.52 -6.56 -10.30
CA LEU A 132 2.95 -7.50 -9.26
C LEU A 132 2.37 -7.11 -7.89
N MET A 133 2.43 -5.84 -7.53
CA MET A 133 1.84 -5.34 -6.28
C MET A 133 0.33 -5.57 -6.24
N LEU A 134 -0.37 -5.27 -7.34
CA LEU A 134 -1.81 -5.49 -7.46
C LEU A 134 -2.18 -6.97 -7.37
N GLN A 135 -1.40 -7.85 -8.01
CA GLN A 135 -1.59 -9.30 -7.93
C GLN A 135 -1.47 -9.77 -6.48
N GLY A 136 -0.39 -9.40 -5.79
CA GLY A 136 -0.18 -9.76 -4.39
C GLY A 136 -1.29 -9.23 -3.47
N ALA A 137 -1.73 -7.99 -3.70
CA ALA A 137 -2.83 -7.38 -2.97
C ALA A 137 -4.16 -8.10 -3.22
N SER A 138 -4.47 -8.47 -4.47
CA SER A 138 -5.70 -9.16 -4.84
C SER A 138 -5.80 -10.55 -4.19
N GLU A 139 -4.71 -11.32 -4.23
CA GLU A 139 -4.68 -12.64 -3.61
C GLU A 139 -4.80 -12.56 -2.07
N ALA A 140 -4.09 -11.62 -1.44
CA ALA A 140 -4.18 -11.43 0.00
C ALA A 140 -5.57 -10.94 0.44
N ALA A 141 -6.21 -10.07 -0.34
CA ALA A 141 -7.57 -9.63 -0.08
C ALA A 141 -8.54 -10.82 -0.11
N GLY A 142 -8.48 -11.68 -1.14
CA GLY A 142 -9.29 -12.88 -1.25
C GLY A 142 -9.09 -13.84 -0.06
N GLN A 143 -7.83 -14.06 0.36
CA GLN A 143 -7.51 -14.90 1.52
C GLN A 143 -8.04 -14.31 2.85
N ALA A 144 -8.13 -12.99 2.96
CA ALA A 144 -8.69 -12.29 4.12
C ALA A 144 -10.21 -12.09 4.06
N GLY A 145 -10.90 -12.66 3.06
CA GLY A 145 -12.35 -12.54 2.87
C GLY A 145 -12.80 -11.19 2.31
N PHE A 146 -11.89 -10.43 1.69
CA PHE A 146 -12.18 -9.15 1.02
C PHE A 146 -12.13 -9.29 -0.49
N GLN A 147 -12.81 -8.39 -1.17
CA GLN A 147 -12.68 -8.14 -2.60
C GLN A 147 -11.90 -6.84 -2.81
N LEU A 148 -11.08 -6.78 -3.85
CA LEU A 148 -10.32 -5.59 -4.20
C LEU A 148 -11.01 -4.86 -5.34
N ALA A 149 -11.44 -3.63 -5.09
CA ALA A 149 -11.94 -2.72 -6.11
C ALA A 149 -10.80 -1.81 -6.56
N VAL A 150 -10.45 -1.86 -7.85
CA VAL A 150 -9.28 -1.17 -8.39
C VAL A 150 -9.72 0.08 -9.15
N GLN A 151 -9.02 1.18 -8.90
CA GLN A 151 -9.20 2.42 -9.64
C GLN A 151 -7.84 2.94 -10.09
N HIS A 152 -7.76 3.36 -11.37
CA HIS A 152 -6.57 4.01 -11.92
C HIS A 152 -6.75 5.54 -11.90
N ALA A 153 -5.70 6.24 -11.58
CA ALA A 153 -5.65 7.69 -11.60
C ALA A 153 -4.28 8.18 -12.08
N ILE A 154 -4.21 9.42 -12.54
CA ILE A 154 -2.94 10.15 -12.70
C ILE A 154 -2.76 11.10 -11.51
N PRO A 155 -1.52 11.53 -11.18
CA PRO A 155 -1.26 12.35 -9.99
C PRO A 155 -2.17 13.58 -9.85
N THR A 156 -2.44 14.27 -10.97
CA THR A 156 -3.27 15.48 -10.99
C THR A 156 -4.77 15.23 -10.82
N GLN A 157 -5.23 13.98 -11.00
CA GLN A 157 -6.65 13.60 -10.97
C GLN A 157 -7.01 12.66 -9.81
N VAL A 158 -6.03 12.27 -8.97
CA VAL A 158 -6.27 11.31 -7.90
C VAL A 158 -7.39 11.72 -6.95
N GLY A 159 -7.51 13.01 -6.65
CA GLY A 159 -8.57 13.55 -5.77
C GLY A 159 -9.98 13.34 -6.34
N PRO A 160 -10.32 13.91 -7.50
CA PRO A 160 -11.61 13.69 -8.14
C PRO A 160 -11.95 12.22 -8.41
N VAL A 161 -10.98 11.45 -8.90
CA VAL A 161 -11.15 10.01 -9.17
C VAL A 161 -11.47 9.25 -7.88
N PHE A 162 -10.78 9.51 -6.79
CA PHE A 162 -11.05 8.87 -5.51
C PHE A 162 -12.42 9.26 -4.93
N GLU A 163 -12.83 10.53 -5.04
CA GLU A 163 -14.13 10.97 -4.57
C GLU A 163 -15.26 10.28 -5.34
N GLN A 164 -15.17 10.16 -6.65
CA GLN A 164 -16.11 9.40 -7.47
C GLN A 164 -16.11 7.92 -7.08
N PHE A 165 -14.93 7.34 -6.89
CA PHE A 165 -14.78 5.94 -6.51
C PHE A 165 -15.47 5.61 -5.19
N ARG A 166 -15.21 6.37 -4.14
CA ARG A 166 -15.84 6.15 -2.81
C ARG A 166 -17.34 6.44 -2.78
N GLN A 167 -17.87 7.23 -3.73
CA GLN A 167 -19.31 7.45 -3.88
C GLN A 167 -19.99 6.28 -4.60
N SER A 168 -19.28 5.64 -5.52
CA SER A 168 -19.79 4.52 -6.33
C SER A 168 -19.79 3.20 -5.58
N VAL A 169 -18.87 3.01 -4.61
CA VAL A 169 -18.71 1.76 -3.86
C VAL A 169 -18.45 2.04 -2.37
N ARG A 170 -18.92 1.12 -1.52
CA ARG A 170 -18.67 1.21 -0.07
C ARG A 170 -17.33 0.56 0.27
N LEU A 171 -16.32 1.38 0.46
CA LEU A 171 -15.00 0.92 0.85
C LEU A 171 -14.88 0.73 2.36
N ARG A 172 -14.23 -0.34 2.79
CA ARG A 172 -13.84 -0.60 4.18
C ARG A 172 -12.50 0.04 4.51
N GLY A 173 -11.64 0.15 3.53
CA GLY A 173 -10.32 0.76 3.62
C GLY A 173 -9.74 0.94 2.23
N VAL A 174 -8.60 1.60 2.11
CA VAL A 174 -7.99 1.91 0.82
C VAL A 174 -6.48 1.80 0.85
N ILE A 175 -5.91 1.31 -0.25
CA ILE A 175 -4.48 1.31 -0.53
C ILE A 175 -4.24 2.35 -1.62
N PHE A 176 -3.29 3.27 -1.40
CA PHE A 176 -2.80 4.20 -2.41
C PHE A 176 -1.38 3.83 -2.80
N THR A 177 -1.12 3.70 -4.11
CA THR A 177 0.25 3.60 -4.60
C THR A 177 0.91 4.98 -4.66
N ASP A 178 2.21 5.04 -4.99
CA ASP A 178 2.96 6.30 -5.09
C ASP A 178 2.29 7.31 -6.04
N GLY A 179 2.50 8.61 -5.76
CA GLY A 179 2.05 9.73 -6.59
C GLY A 179 0.86 10.53 -6.04
N ALA A 180 0.29 10.16 -4.90
CA ALA A 180 -0.71 10.99 -4.22
C ALA A 180 -0.03 12.08 -3.39
N GLU A 181 -0.54 13.31 -3.47
CA GLU A 181 -0.03 14.42 -2.66
C GLU A 181 -0.31 14.23 -1.16
N GLU A 182 0.63 14.60 -0.31
CA GLU A 182 0.49 14.51 1.15
C GLU A 182 -0.78 15.20 1.67
N LYS A 183 -1.10 16.39 1.16
CA LYS A 183 -2.31 17.13 1.55
C LYS A 183 -3.59 16.34 1.25
N PHE A 184 -3.64 15.66 0.11
CA PHE A 184 -4.75 14.80 -0.28
C PHE A 184 -4.86 13.60 0.67
N LEU A 185 -3.75 12.90 0.93
CA LEU A 185 -3.71 11.73 1.81
C LEU A 185 -4.14 12.08 3.25
N ARG A 186 -3.70 13.22 3.78
CA ARG A 186 -4.16 13.72 5.10
C ARG A 186 -5.66 13.98 5.14
N ARG A 187 -6.24 14.49 4.05
CA ARG A 187 -7.70 14.68 3.94
C ARG A 187 -8.43 13.33 3.94
N VAL A 188 -7.94 12.34 3.19
CA VAL A 188 -8.52 10.98 3.16
C VAL A 188 -8.47 10.33 4.54
N ALA A 189 -7.35 10.42 5.24
CA ALA A 189 -7.22 9.93 6.62
C ALA A 189 -8.24 10.58 7.56
N GLY A 190 -8.52 11.88 7.37
CA GLY A 190 -9.54 12.61 8.14
C GLY A 190 -10.98 12.13 7.92
N LEU A 191 -11.25 11.33 6.88
CA LEU A 191 -12.56 10.70 6.67
C LEU A 191 -12.81 9.48 7.57
N GLY A 192 -11.83 9.06 8.37
CA GLY A 192 -11.93 7.88 9.22
C GLY A 192 -11.87 6.56 8.44
N LEU A 193 -11.46 6.58 7.17
CA LEU A 193 -11.25 5.42 6.34
C LEU A 193 -9.82 4.90 6.57
N PRO A 194 -9.64 3.65 7.06
CA PRO A 194 -8.32 3.05 7.15
C PRO A 194 -7.60 3.08 5.81
N LEU A 195 -6.34 3.51 5.81
CA LEU A 195 -5.55 3.60 4.59
C LEU A 195 -4.13 3.08 4.80
N VAL A 196 -3.56 2.53 3.73
CA VAL A 196 -2.16 2.09 3.66
C VAL A 196 -1.52 2.70 2.41
N LEU A 197 -0.32 3.23 2.58
CA LEU A 197 0.51 3.72 1.48
C LEU A 197 1.38 2.57 0.97
N LEU A 198 1.37 2.34 -0.34
CA LEU A 198 2.14 1.29 -0.98
C LEU A 198 3.12 1.89 -1.97
N ASP A 199 4.41 1.63 -1.79
CA ASP A 199 5.52 2.15 -2.60
C ASP A 199 5.55 3.69 -2.64
N HIS A 200 5.16 4.34 -1.56
CA HIS A 200 5.05 5.78 -1.48
C HIS A 200 6.33 6.41 -0.91
N GLU A 201 6.82 7.47 -1.55
CA GLU A 201 8.07 8.14 -1.16
C GLU A 201 7.98 8.85 0.20
N PHE A 202 6.79 9.36 0.55
CA PHE A 202 6.60 10.09 1.80
C PHE A 202 6.42 9.16 2.98
N HIS A 203 7.22 9.39 4.00
CA HIS A 203 6.99 8.77 5.30
C HIS A 203 6.03 9.64 6.12
N LEU A 204 4.76 9.29 6.10
CA LEU A 204 3.75 9.93 6.92
C LEU A 204 3.59 9.15 8.23
N ALA A 205 4.19 9.63 9.30
CA ALA A 205 4.28 8.95 10.60
C ALA A 205 2.93 8.48 11.20
N ARG A 206 1.81 9.02 10.70
CA ARG A 206 0.45 8.66 11.15
C ARG A 206 -0.30 7.73 10.17
N MET A 207 0.35 7.26 9.11
CA MET A 207 -0.27 6.39 8.12
C MET A 207 0.61 5.17 7.94
N SER A 208 -0.01 3.99 7.97
CA SER A 208 0.71 2.76 7.69
C SER A 208 1.26 2.76 6.27
N SER A 209 2.44 2.18 6.08
CA SER A 209 3.09 2.14 4.78
C SER A 209 3.86 0.86 4.54
N VAL A 210 3.92 0.46 3.28
CA VAL A 210 4.78 -0.60 2.75
C VAL A 210 5.59 -0.01 1.61
N ARG A 211 6.92 -0.01 1.71
CA ARG A 211 7.81 0.51 0.68
C ARG A 211 9.08 -0.30 0.56
N ASP A 212 9.82 -0.15 -0.53
CA ASP A 212 11.14 -0.73 -0.66
C ASP A 212 12.14 -0.09 0.33
N ASP A 213 13.14 -0.86 0.76
CA ASP A 213 14.31 -0.30 1.46
C ASP A 213 15.31 0.23 0.43
N SER A 214 14.96 1.36 -0.16
CA SER A 214 15.78 2.04 -1.15
C SER A 214 17.12 2.49 -0.62
N PHE A 215 17.24 2.80 0.67
CA PHE A 215 18.51 3.13 1.29
C PHE A 215 19.45 1.92 1.25
N GLU A 216 18.98 0.78 1.75
CA GLU A 216 19.76 -0.46 1.72
C GLU A 216 20.04 -0.92 0.29
N ALA A 217 19.12 -0.71 -0.65
CA ALA A 217 19.33 -1.00 -2.07
C ALA A 217 20.52 -0.24 -2.67
N GLY A 218 20.61 1.05 -2.39
CA GLY A 218 21.77 1.86 -2.81
C GLY A 218 23.08 1.42 -2.14
N ARG A 219 23.02 1.08 -0.85
CA ARG A 219 24.17 0.60 -0.09
C ARG A 219 24.66 -0.76 -0.59
N LEU A 220 23.73 -1.70 -0.82
CA LEU A 220 23.99 -3.04 -1.36
C LEU A 220 24.66 -2.99 -2.73
N ALA A 221 24.19 -2.09 -3.62
CA ALA A 221 24.77 -1.94 -4.95
C ALA A 221 26.25 -1.51 -4.90
N VAL A 222 26.57 -0.54 -4.06
CA VAL A 222 27.97 -0.12 -3.87
C VAL A 222 28.79 -1.20 -3.21
N LYS A 223 28.27 -1.87 -2.18
CA LYS A 223 28.95 -2.98 -1.49
C LYS A 223 29.36 -4.06 -2.50
N HIS A 224 28.44 -4.52 -3.33
CA HIS A 224 28.71 -5.52 -4.36
C HIS A 224 29.86 -5.12 -5.30
N LEU A 225 29.81 -3.90 -5.84
CA LEU A 225 30.83 -3.42 -6.76
C LEU A 225 32.19 -3.19 -6.07
N ALA A 226 32.20 -2.75 -4.82
CA ALA A 226 33.43 -2.61 -4.02
C ALA A 226 34.07 -3.97 -3.72
N GLU A 227 33.28 -5.01 -3.42
CA GLU A 227 33.74 -6.39 -3.24
C GLU A 227 34.36 -6.98 -4.50
N LEU A 228 33.93 -6.55 -5.69
CA LEU A 228 34.56 -6.88 -6.97
C LEU A 228 35.85 -6.09 -7.24
N GLY A 229 36.19 -5.09 -6.39
CA GLY A 229 37.41 -4.30 -6.49
C GLY A 229 37.24 -2.95 -7.18
N HIS A 230 36.01 -2.53 -7.50
CA HIS A 230 35.78 -1.19 -8.06
C HIS A 230 36.04 -0.08 -7.05
N GLN A 231 36.89 0.86 -7.39
CA GLN A 231 37.21 2.03 -6.56
C GLN A 231 36.52 3.32 -7.04
N ARG A 232 36.04 3.33 -8.27
CA ARG A 232 35.36 4.45 -8.90
C ARG A 232 34.02 3.97 -9.45
N ILE A 233 32.94 4.35 -8.77
CA ILE A 233 31.59 3.91 -9.04
C ILE A 233 30.73 5.16 -9.30
N ALA A 234 30.08 5.23 -10.45
CA ALA A 234 29.13 6.28 -10.78
C ALA A 234 27.68 5.80 -10.58
N TYR A 235 26.76 6.74 -10.48
CA TYR A 235 25.33 6.45 -10.36
C TYR A 235 24.51 7.29 -11.35
N ALA A 236 23.86 6.64 -12.31
CA ALA A 236 22.85 7.24 -13.17
C ALA A 236 21.53 7.25 -12.43
N LEU A 237 21.19 8.38 -11.84
CA LEU A 237 20.00 8.57 -11.02
C LEU A 237 18.89 9.26 -11.82
N TRP A 238 17.65 9.01 -11.42
CA TRP A 238 16.53 9.69 -12.04
C TRP A 238 16.55 11.19 -11.73
N SER A 239 16.41 12.02 -12.78
CA SER A 239 16.52 13.49 -12.67
C SER A 239 15.36 14.16 -11.96
N ARG A 240 14.31 13.42 -11.57
CA ARG A 240 13.18 13.91 -10.80
C ARG A 240 13.64 14.22 -9.38
N PRO A 241 13.58 15.48 -8.90
CA PRO A 241 14.18 15.87 -7.61
C PRO A 241 13.56 15.15 -6.41
N GLU A 242 12.31 14.71 -6.55
CA GLU A 242 11.50 14.13 -5.49
C GLU A 242 11.58 12.60 -5.49
N SER A 243 12.14 12.00 -6.56
CA SER A 243 12.15 10.55 -6.69
C SER A 243 13.31 9.93 -5.93
N ASN A 244 12.96 9.24 -4.89
CA ASN A 244 13.80 8.32 -4.15
C ASN A 244 15.14 8.90 -3.64
N PRO A 245 15.12 9.93 -2.78
CA PRO A 245 16.33 10.47 -2.17
C PRO A 245 17.07 9.42 -1.34
N TRP A 246 16.36 8.41 -0.85
CA TRP A 246 16.90 7.35 -0.01
C TRP A 246 17.91 6.46 -0.75
N ARG A 247 17.66 6.11 -2.02
CA ARG A 247 18.60 5.29 -2.80
C ARG A 247 19.91 6.02 -3.07
N LEU A 248 19.84 7.31 -3.35
CA LEU A 248 21.03 8.14 -3.47
C LEU A 248 21.80 8.28 -2.14
N GLN A 249 21.08 8.41 -1.02
CA GLN A 249 21.72 8.42 0.30
C GLN A 249 22.35 7.07 0.62
N GLY A 250 21.72 5.97 0.27
CA GLY A 250 22.28 4.61 0.37
C GLY A 250 23.55 4.44 -0.45
N TYR A 251 23.55 4.88 -1.72
CA TYR A 251 24.76 4.91 -2.55
C TYR A 251 25.90 5.70 -1.88
N ARG A 252 25.60 6.89 -1.38
CA ARG A 252 26.57 7.73 -0.67
C ARG A 252 27.07 7.09 0.61
N GLN A 253 26.20 6.38 1.35
CA GLN A 253 26.59 5.63 2.53
C GLN A 253 27.47 4.43 2.18
N GLY A 254 27.09 3.66 1.15
CA GLY A 254 27.88 2.53 0.67
C GLY A 254 29.30 2.93 0.28
N LEU A 255 29.48 4.10 -0.38
CA LEU A 255 30.81 4.63 -0.68
C LEU A 255 31.62 4.92 0.60
N ARG A 256 30.99 5.50 1.64
CA ARG A 256 31.63 5.72 2.95
C ARG A 256 32.04 4.40 3.62
N ASP A 257 31.12 3.45 3.66
CA ASP A 257 31.34 2.14 4.28
C ASP A 257 32.51 1.38 3.61
N ALA A 258 32.60 1.47 2.29
CA ALA A 258 33.68 0.88 1.50
C ALA A 258 34.96 1.76 1.47
N ARG A 259 34.96 2.93 2.12
CA ARG A 259 36.07 3.92 2.07
C ARG A 259 36.43 4.36 0.66
N LEU A 260 35.45 4.44 -0.22
CA LEU A 260 35.60 4.85 -1.61
C LEU A 260 35.37 6.36 -1.80
N PRO A 261 36.05 7.00 -2.78
CA PRO A 261 35.89 8.41 -3.05
C PRO A 261 34.47 8.70 -3.57
N ARG A 262 33.84 9.74 -3.02
CA ARG A 262 32.61 10.33 -3.55
C ARG A 262 32.95 11.55 -4.39
N ARG A 263 32.51 11.60 -5.64
CA ARG A 263 32.58 12.78 -6.48
C ARG A 263 31.18 13.14 -7.00
N ARG A 264 30.76 14.40 -6.83
CA ARG A 264 29.41 14.84 -7.27
C ARG A 264 29.21 14.66 -8.77
N VAL A 265 30.28 14.78 -9.58
CA VAL A 265 30.25 14.57 -11.02
C VAL A 265 30.00 13.09 -11.43
N TRP A 266 30.06 12.16 -10.49
CA TRP A 266 29.70 10.75 -10.70
C TRP A 266 28.23 10.45 -10.39
N GLU A 267 27.49 11.43 -9.84
CA GLU A 267 26.05 11.38 -9.67
C GLU A 267 25.41 11.99 -10.92
N LEU A 268 24.92 11.16 -11.85
CA LEU A 268 24.47 11.54 -13.19
C LEU A 268 22.96 11.62 -13.25
N PRO A 269 22.32 12.79 -13.08
CA PRO A 269 20.86 12.90 -13.21
C PRO A 269 20.45 12.76 -14.68
N VAL A 270 19.54 11.81 -14.95
CA VAL A 270 19.06 11.49 -16.31
C VAL A 270 17.57 11.16 -16.30
N SER A 271 16.90 11.29 -17.45
CA SER A 271 15.56 10.78 -17.65
C SER A 271 15.57 9.25 -17.84
N LEU A 272 14.46 8.58 -17.46
CA LEU A 272 14.30 7.12 -17.65
C LEU A 272 13.85 6.79 -19.09
N THR A 273 14.60 7.28 -20.07
CA THR A 273 14.30 7.14 -21.50
C THR A 273 15.57 6.76 -22.25
N GLN A 274 15.42 6.32 -23.52
CA GLN A 274 16.55 6.06 -24.39
C GLN A 274 17.47 7.29 -24.58
N ALA A 275 16.88 8.50 -24.57
CA ALA A 275 17.67 9.74 -24.63
C ALA A 275 18.49 9.94 -23.35
N GLY A 276 17.87 9.64 -22.18
CA GLY A 276 18.58 9.70 -20.89
C GLY A 276 19.68 8.66 -20.78
N ALA A 277 19.49 7.46 -21.29
CA ALA A 277 20.54 6.45 -21.36
C ALA A 277 21.72 6.90 -22.24
N ARG A 278 21.46 7.48 -23.41
CA ARG A 278 22.51 8.09 -24.26
C ARG A 278 23.26 9.22 -23.53
N GLN A 279 22.52 10.08 -22.82
CA GLN A 279 23.11 11.16 -22.01
C GLN A 279 23.96 10.58 -20.87
N ALA A 280 23.47 9.55 -20.15
CA ALA A 280 24.20 8.87 -19.08
C ALA A 280 25.53 8.34 -19.60
N VAL A 281 25.51 7.58 -20.72
CA VAL A 281 26.72 7.00 -21.30
C VAL A 281 27.68 8.07 -21.80
N GLN A 282 27.20 9.11 -22.47
CA GLN A 282 28.03 10.22 -22.94
C GLN A 282 28.73 10.92 -21.77
N SER A 283 27.97 11.27 -20.73
CA SER A 283 28.52 11.90 -19.52
C SER A 283 29.51 10.98 -18.82
N PHE A 284 29.16 9.70 -18.63
CA PHE A 284 30.01 8.70 -17.99
C PHE A 284 31.36 8.51 -18.69
N LEU A 285 31.36 8.40 -20.01
CA LEU A 285 32.60 8.22 -20.79
C LEU A 285 33.50 9.45 -20.81
N GLY A 286 32.92 10.66 -20.61
CA GLY A 286 33.66 11.91 -20.53
C GLY A 286 34.26 12.22 -19.15
N LEU A 287 33.98 11.42 -18.12
CA LEU A 287 34.49 11.64 -16.76
C LEU A 287 36.01 11.39 -16.66
N VAL A 288 36.70 12.26 -15.92
CA VAL A 288 38.15 12.12 -15.64
C VAL A 288 38.38 12.24 -14.13
N PRO A 289 38.95 11.23 -13.47
CA PRO A 289 39.14 9.87 -13.96
C PRO A 289 37.81 9.17 -14.19
N ARG A 290 37.73 8.36 -15.24
CA ARG A 290 36.53 7.60 -15.58
C ARG A 290 36.24 6.51 -14.52
N PRO A 291 34.99 6.40 -14.02
CA PRO A 291 34.58 5.28 -13.18
C PRO A 291 34.63 3.95 -13.96
N THR A 292 34.82 2.85 -13.25
CA THR A 292 34.86 1.50 -13.82
C THR A 292 33.55 0.75 -13.62
N ALA A 293 32.61 1.34 -12.88
CA ALA A 293 31.28 0.78 -12.69
C ALA A 293 30.22 1.90 -12.72
N LEU A 294 29.05 1.55 -13.21
CA LEU A 294 27.88 2.41 -13.30
C LEU A 294 26.67 1.69 -12.69
N ILE A 295 26.12 2.24 -11.62
CA ILE A 295 24.83 1.86 -11.07
C ILE A 295 23.76 2.65 -11.83
N CYS A 296 22.68 1.99 -12.26
CA CYS A 296 21.55 2.63 -12.90
C CYS A 296 20.35 2.62 -11.95
N PHE A 297 19.51 3.67 -12.01
CA PHE A 297 18.36 3.84 -11.14
C PHE A 297 17.41 2.62 -11.14
N ASN A 298 17.13 2.05 -12.32
CA ASN A 298 16.31 0.85 -12.46
C ASN A 298 16.88 -0.08 -13.56
N ASN A 299 16.28 -1.27 -13.68
CA ASN A 299 16.72 -2.29 -14.64
C ASN A 299 16.51 -1.84 -16.09
N THR A 300 15.44 -1.14 -16.39
CA THR A 300 15.15 -0.62 -17.74
C THR A 300 16.20 0.39 -18.18
N LEU A 301 16.62 1.32 -17.31
CA LEU A 301 17.70 2.24 -17.60
C LEU A 301 19.04 1.49 -17.79
N ALA A 302 19.29 0.47 -16.95
CA ALA A 302 20.52 -0.33 -17.06
C ALA A 302 20.61 -1.06 -18.41
N ASP A 303 19.52 -1.65 -18.88
CA ASP A 303 19.47 -2.34 -20.18
C ASP A 303 19.73 -1.36 -21.34
N MET A 304 19.06 -0.21 -21.34
CA MET A 304 19.30 0.85 -22.33
C MET A 304 20.74 1.40 -22.30
N VAL A 305 21.34 1.51 -21.12
CA VAL A 305 22.72 1.95 -20.92
C VAL A 305 23.69 0.89 -21.46
N ILE A 306 23.46 -0.40 -21.19
CA ILE A 306 24.28 -1.50 -21.70
C ILE A 306 24.24 -1.53 -23.24
N GLU A 307 23.06 -1.38 -23.82
CA GLU A 307 22.90 -1.32 -25.29
C GLU A 307 23.69 -0.14 -25.88
N GLU A 308 23.61 1.04 -25.27
CA GLU A 308 24.32 2.23 -25.75
C GLU A 308 25.84 2.13 -25.57
N LEU A 309 26.34 1.52 -24.47
CA LEU A 309 27.76 1.25 -24.27
C LEU A 309 28.28 0.31 -25.38
N ARG A 310 27.54 -0.77 -25.67
CA ARG A 310 27.89 -1.71 -26.76
C ARG A 310 27.93 -1.04 -28.13
N ARG A 311 27.01 -0.15 -28.45
CA ARG A 311 27.02 0.64 -29.70
C ARG A 311 28.26 1.51 -29.84
N ARG A 312 28.86 1.93 -28.72
CA ARG A 312 30.10 2.72 -28.68
C ARG A 312 31.36 1.87 -28.58
N GLY A 313 31.24 0.53 -28.70
CA GLY A 313 32.34 -0.39 -28.62
C GLY A 313 32.90 -0.62 -27.22
N VAL A 314 32.13 -0.27 -26.16
CA VAL A 314 32.55 -0.49 -24.78
C VAL A 314 31.98 -1.81 -24.27
N SER A 315 32.85 -2.69 -23.80
CA SER A 315 32.48 -4.02 -23.32
C SER A 315 31.90 -3.97 -21.89
N VAL A 316 30.80 -4.69 -21.70
CA VAL A 316 30.17 -4.91 -20.39
C VAL A 316 30.22 -6.43 -20.13
N PRO A 317 30.82 -6.91 -19.03
CA PRO A 317 31.38 -6.15 -17.89
C PRO A 317 32.87 -5.78 -18.02
N ASP A 318 33.62 -6.23 -19.09
CA ASP A 318 35.07 -6.24 -19.13
C ASP A 318 35.71 -4.85 -18.99
N GLU A 319 35.12 -3.81 -19.57
CA GLU A 319 35.60 -2.43 -19.45
C GLU A 319 34.79 -1.63 -18.43
N VAL A 320 33.50 -1.88 -18.36
CA VAL A 320 32.57 -1.18 -17.46
C VAL A 320 31.56 -2.16 -16.87
N SER A 321 31.55 -2.29 -15.56
CA SER A 321 30.46 -2.99 -14.87
C SER A 321 29.21 -2.13 -14.84
N VAL A 322 28.04 -2.72 -15.17
CA VAL A 322 26.74 -2.06 -15.09
C VAL A 322 25.83 -2.84 -14.16
N MET A 323 25.23 -2.15 -13.20
CA MET A 323 24.27 -2.74 -12.25
C MET A 323 22.95 -1.99 -12.31
N GLY A 324 21.86 -2.72 -12.40
CA GLY A 324 20.50 -2.19 -12.29
C GLY A 324 19.95 -2.25 -10.87
N GLY A 325 18.68 -1.88 -10.71
CA GLY A 325 18.01 -1.99 -9.43
C GLY A 325 16.53 -1.73 -9.48
N GLY A 326 15.75 -2.60 -8.81
CA GLY A 326 14.30 -2.52 -8.84
C GLY A 326 13.71 -2.61 -10.26
N GLY A 327 12.46 -2.94 -10.41
CA GLY A 327 11.84 -3.00 -11.71
C GLY A 327 11.71 -4.43 -12.27
N GLU A 328 11.47 -4.52 -13.57
CA GLU A 328 11.28 -5.79 -14.26
C GLU A 328 12.56 -6.62 -14.28
N GLU A 329 12.38 -7.92 -14.37
CA GLU A 329 13.52 -8.84 -14.57
C GLU A 329 14.11 -8.64 -15.96
N VAL A 330 15.40 -8.34 -16.00
CA VAL A 330 16.20 -8.29 -17.23
C VAL A 330 17.19 -9.44 -17.22
N SER A 331 17.09 -10.31 -18.22
CA SER A 331 17.92 -11.52 -18.30
C SER A 331 19.42 -11.20 -18.30
N GLY A 332 20.15 -11.79 -17.37
CA GLY A 332 21.59 -11.66 -17.26
C GLY A 332 22.06 -10.32 -16.65
N LEU A 333 21.19 -9.44 -16.23
CA LEU A 333 21.53 -8.20 -15.54
C LEU A 333 21.85 -8.49 -14.06
N THR A 334 22.96 -7.97 -13.56
CA THR A 334 23.19 -7.87 -12.11
C THR A 334 22.37 -6.71 -11.56
N CYS A 335 21.53 -6.97 -10.56
CA CYS A 335 20.67 -5.94 -9.98
C CYS A 335 20.30 -6.23 -8.53
N HIS A 336 19.82 -5.26 -7.81
CA HIS A 336 18.99 -5.53 -6.63
C HIS A 336 17.54 -5.70 -7.06
N GLN A 337 16.87 -6.69 -6.48
CA GLN A 337 15.47 -7.01 -6.73
C GLN A 337 14.65 -6.74 -5.47
N ILE A 338 13.43 -6.28 -5.66
CA ILE A 338 12.43 -6.09 -4.60
C ILE A 338 11.28 -7.07 -4.85
N ASP A 339 10.76 -7.66 -3.79
CA ASP A 339 9.59 -8.52 -3.89
C ASP A 339 8.30 -7.69 -3.87
N TRP A 340 7.99 -7.11 -5.03
CA TRP A 340 6.82 -6.26 -5.24
C TRP A 340 5.50 -6.99 -4.96
N TYR A 341 5.44 -8.28 -5.28
CA TYR A 341 4.28 -9.10 -4.99
C TYR A 341 4.04 -9.20 -3.47
N GLN A 342 5.07 -9.46 -2.68
CA GLN A 342 4.95 -9.51 -1.23
C GLN A 342 4.63 -8.13 -0.63
N MET A 343 5.09 -7.04 -1.22
CA MET A 343 4.69 -5.69 -0.78
C MET A 343 3.18 -5.49 -0.90
N GLY A 344 2.57 -5.88 -2.02
CA GLY A 344 1.11 -5.86 -2.19
C GLY A 344 0.38 -6.69 -1.13
N ARG A 345 0.86 -7.89 -0.84
CA ARG A 345 0.33 -8.76 0.23
C ARG A 345 0.41 -8.10 1.60
N HIS A 346 1.55 -7.50 1.94
CA HIS A 346 1.75 -6.81 3.22
C HIS A 346 0.82 -5.61 3.38
N ALA A 347 0.59 -4.83 2.33
CA ALA A 347 -0.34 -3.70 2.37
C ALA A 347 -1.76 -4.14 2.75
N VAL A 348 -2.24 -5.24 2.16
CA VAL A 348 -3.54 -5.80 2.52
C VAL A 348 -3.54 -6.37 3.92
N ARG A 349 -2.48 -7.08 4.35
CA ARG A 349 -2.37 -7.60 5.72
C ARG A 349 -2.51 -6.50 6.77
N ILE A 350 -1.79 -5.38 6.59
CA ILE A 350 -1.87 -4.21 7.46
C ILE A 350 -3.28 -3.63 7.45
N LEU A 351 -3.86 -3.44 6.27
CA LEU A 351 -5.19 -2.86 6.13
C LEU A 351 -6.27 -3.74 6.77
N ALA A 352 -6.25 -5.05 6.51
CA ALA A 352 -7.18 -6.02 7.09
C ALA A 352 -7.02 -6.11 8.62
N GLY A 353 -5.79 -6.09 9.12
CA GLY A 353 -5.48 -6.02 10.55
C GLY A 353 -6.10 -4.78 11.20
N SER A 354 -5.98 -3.62 10.56
CA SER A 354 -6.59 -2.37 11.04
C SER A 354 -8.13 -2.44 11.09
N LEU A 355 -8.75 -3.17 10.17
CA LEU A 355 -10.21 -3.35 10.14
C LEU A 355 -10.73 -4.32 11.20
N SER A 356 -9.89 -5.25 11.63
CA SER A 356 -10.23 -6.26 12.64
C SER A 356 -9.91 -5.81 14.06
N ALA A 357 -9.14 -4.73 14.23
CA ALA A 357 -8.74 -4.23 15.53
C ALA A 357 -9.90 -3.54 16.26
N LEU A 358 -10.03 -3.82 17.56
CA LEU A 358 -11.05 -3.19 18.44
C LEU A 358 -10.75 -1.71 18.74
N SER A 359 -9.51 -1.28 18.56
CA SER A 359 -9.06 0.11 18.69
C SER A 359 -8.24 0.48 17.47
N GLU A 360 -8.09 1.78 17.22
CA GLU A 360 -7.22 2.25 16.11
C GLU A 360 -5.78 1.80 16.39
N PRO A 361 -5.22 0.90 15.56
CA PRO A 361 -3.86 0.42 15.78
C PRO A 361 -2.84 1.54 15.50
N ALA A 362 -1.68 1.45 16.14
CA ALA A 362 -0.55 2.29 15.77
C ALA A 362 -0.19 2.05 14.28
N PRO A 363 0.24 3.09 13.57
CA PRO A 363 0.72 2.94 12.20
C PRO A 363 1.85 1.91 12.10
N GLU A 364 1.75 1.00 11.14
CA GLU A 364 2.78 0.00 10.82
C GLU A 364 3.55 0.44 9.58
N HIS A 365 4.89 0.40 9.65
CA HIS A 365 5.76 0.73 8.54
C HIS A 365 6.62 -0.48 8.19
N HIS A 366 6.43 -1.01 6.98
CA HIS A 366 7.18 -2.14 6.48
C HIS A 366 8.15 -1.71 5.38
N LEU A 367 9.42 -2.10 5.54
CA LEU A 367 10.47 -1.95 4.53
C LEU A 367 10.76 -3.31 3.90
N ALA A 368 10.50 -3.43 2.59
CA ALA A 368 10.84 -4.62 1.84
C ALA A 368 12.35 -4.63 1.52
N PRO A 369 13.11 -5.61 2.01
CA PRO A 369 14.55 -5.63 1.82
C PRO A 369 14.91 -5.92 0.36
N PRO A 370 15.99 -5.28 -0.18
CA PRO A 370 16.52 -5.61 -1.48
C PRO A 370 17.28 -6.93 -1.45
N ILE A 371 17.15 -7.71 -2.53
CA ILE A 371 17.86 -8.97 -2.74
C ILE A 371 18.82 -8.80 -3.90
N LEU A 372 20.11 -9.07 -3.71
CA LEU A 372 21.09 -9.05 -4.79
C LEU A 372 20.87 -10.24 -5.74
N ARG A 373 20.66 -9.94 -7.03
CA ARG A 373 20.63 -10.93 -8.12
C ARG A 373 21.87 -10.75 -8.98
N LEU A 374 22.67 -11.79 -9.01
CA LEU A 374 23.90 -11.80 -9.82
C LEU A 374 23.56 -12.18 -11.26
N GLY A 375 24.04 -11.37 -12.19
CA GLY A 375 24.00 -11.61 -13.63
C GLY A 375 25.41 -11.62 -14.23
N ARG A 376 25.51 -11.19 -15.48
CA ARG A 376 26.75 -11.17 -16.25
C ARG A 376 27.24 -9.76 -16.60
N THR A 377 26.65 -8.73 -15.98
CA THR A 377 26.94 -7.32 -16.31
C THR A 377 27.88 -6.64 -15.31
N THR A 378 28.33 -7.38 -14.30
CA THR A 378 29.35 -6.92 -13.34
C THR A 378 30.49 -7.93 -13.26
N GLY A 379 31.70 -7.42 -13.14
CA GLY A 379 32.94 -8.20 -13.03
C GLY A 379 34.03 -7.38 -12.35
N SER A 380 35.21 -7.94 -12.15
CA SER A 380 36.37 -7.20 -11.62
C SER A 380 36.81 -6.08 -12.57
N PRO A 381 37.22 -4.91 -12.07
CA PRO A 381 37.67 -3.82 -12.93
C PRO A 381 38.89 -4.21 -13.78
N SER A 382 38.85 -3.83 -15.06
CA SER A 382 39.95 -4.06 -15.96
C SER A 382 41.25 -3.39 -15.46
N ALA A 383 42.38 -4.11 -15.59
CA ALA A 383 43.71 -3.58 -15.23
C ALA A 383 44.10 -2.28 -16.00
N LYS A 384 43.47 -2.03 -17.16
CA LYS A 384 43.64 -0.78 -17.93
C LYS A 384 42.94 0.44 -17.34
N GLY A 385 42.11 0.26 -16.31
CA GLY A 385 41.37 1.31 -15.63
C GLY A 385 41.93 1.71 -14.25
N LYS A 386 43.07 1.18 -13.86
CA LYS A 386 43.78 1.53 -12.62
C LYS A 386 44.51 2.85 -12.71
#